data_0a9135c810231dde2e147bcc053331de
#
_entry.id   0a9135c810231dde2e147bcc053331de
#
_cell.length_a   1.000
_cell.length_b   1.000
_cell.length_c   1.000
_cell.angle_alpha   90.00
_cell.angle_beta   90.00
_cell.angle_gamma   90.00
#
_symmetry.space_group_name_H-M   'P 1'
#
loop_
_entity.id
_entity.type
_entity.pdbx_description
1 polymer ?
#
loop_
_entity_poly.entity_id
_entity_poly.type
_entity_poly.pdbx_seq_one_letter_code
_entity_poly.pdbx_strand_id
1 'polypeptide(L)'
;TAAFYSGMKLVKDEENYVFKDFIKSFKENFLQGLIVEIILAAAGLLLFLDIRACAYWAFTGSGSMIGTIFMYAIVGCAIVWAGVVLYAFAMLSRYDDKALRILKNSLILCVHHLPQTIVMMIATYGLMIFSYQYFTAYIITIPLVLYIDSFIFTRIFKSLENTNEQRAQEAAEEKKAAAGLAEKNAAENITENITENIVENITENTVENTAGIEDTDFTGDDSTDKN
;
A
#
# COMPACT_ATOMS: atom_id res chain seq x y z
N THR A 1 20.21 4.92 -5.95
CA THR A 1 19.54 5.43 -4.72
C THR A 1 19.89 6.89 -4.47
N ALA A 2 21.13 7.22 -4.08
CA ALA A 2 21.54 8.60 -3.74
C ALA A 2 21.30 9.60 -4.89
N ALA A 3 21.57 9.21 -6.12
CA ALA A 3 21.31 10.04 -7.29
C ALA A 3 19.82 10.32 -7.51
N PHE A 4 18.95 9.33 -7.30
CA PHE A 4 17.50 9.53 -7.34
C PHE A 4 17.01 10.45 -6.22
N TYR A 5 17.53 10.30 -5.01
CA TYR A 5 17.21 11.17 -3.90
C TYR A 5 17.52 12.63 -4.20
N SER A 6 18.77 12.91 -4.65
CA SER A 6 19.19 14.26 -5.01
C SER A 6 18.40 14.80 -6.23
N GLY A 7 18.12 13.95 -7.23
CA GLY A 7 17.33 14.30 -8.41
C GLY A 7 15.89 14.67 -8.08
N MET A 8 15.23 13.91 -7.21
CA MET A 8 13.86 14.22 -6.78
C MET A 8 13.77 15.52 -5.97
N LYS A 9 14.78 15.84 -5.15
CA LYS A 9 14.86 17.11 -4.44
C LYS A 9 15.06 18.28 -5.40
N LEU A 10 15.91 18.12 -6.41
CA LEU A 10 16.12 19.13 -7.44
C LEU A 10 14.83 19.44 -8.22
N VAL A 11 14.03 18.42 -8.53
CA VAL A 11 12.73 18.60 -9.20
C VAL A 11 11.71 19.34 -8.33
N LYS A 12 11.83 19.25 -7.00
CA LYS A 12 10.95 19.94 -6.03
C LYS A 12 11.36 21.38 -5.70
N ASP A 13 12.43 21.89 -6.32
CA ASP A 13 13.02 23.23 -6.02
C ASP A 13 13.37 23.42 -4.53
N GLU A 14 13.69 22.34 -3.81
CA GLU A 14 14.17 22.44 -2.45
C GLU A 14 15.64 22.93 -2.49
N GLU A 15 15.94 24.09 -1.87
CA GLU A 15 17.30 24.65 -1.76
C GLU A 15 18.23 23.63 -1.10
N ASN A 16 19.19 23.07 -1.85
CA ASN A 16 20.03 21.99 -1.35
C ASN A 16 21.45 22.02 -1.90
N TYR A 17 22.36 21.63 -1.04
CA TYR A 17 23.71 21.22 -1.43
C TYR A 17 23.65 19.81 -2.01
N VAL A 18 23.33 19.68 -3.30
CA VAL A 18 23.14 18.39 -4.02
C VAL A 18 24.23 17.36 -3.68
N PHE A 19 25.48 17.79 -3.60
CA PHE A 19 26.62 16.91 -3.28
C PHE A 19 26.59 16.41 -1.83
N LYS A 20 26.22 17.25 -0.87
CA LYS A 20 26.12 16.87 0.55
C LYS A 20 24.98 15.89 0.77
N ASP A 21 23.85 16.15 0.15
CA ASP A 21 22.67 15.27 0.22
C ASP A 21 22.92 13.92 -0.47
N PHE A 22 23.63 13.94 -1.59
CA PHE A 22 24.08 12.71 -2.26
C PHE A 22 24.96 11.84 -1.33
N ILE A 23 25.99 12.41 -0.71
CA ILE A 23 26.89 11.66 0.17
C ILE A 23 26.17 11.15 1.40
N LYS A 24 25.25 11.96 1.98
CA LYS A 24 24.45 11.56 3.13
C LYS A 24 23.57 10.36 2.78
N SER A 25 22.74 10.47 1.74
CA SER A 25 21.87 9.39 1.27
C SER A 25 22.66 8.15 0.84
N PHE A 26 23.82 8.33 0.24
CA PHE A 26 24.69 7.21 -0.11
C PHE A 26 25.14 6.41 1.12
N LYS A 27 25.62 7.07 2.16
CA LYS A 27 26.09 6.41 3.39
C LYS A 27 24.96 5.71 4.14
N GLU A 28 23.80 6.35 4.24
CA GLU A 28 22.64 5.83 4.97
C GLU A 28 22.04 4.59 4.30
N ASN A 29 21.99 4.60 2.95
CA ASN A 29 21.31 3.54 2.19
C ASN A 29 22.28 2.54 1.52
N PHE A 30 23.59 2.65 1.76
CA PHE A 30 24.59 1.84 1.04
C PHE A 30 24.40 0.34 1.23
N LEU A 31 24.31 -0.12 2.48
CA LEU A 31 24.18 -1.54 2.80
C LEU A 31 22.86 -2.12 2.28
N GLN A 32 21.78 -1.38 2.45
CA GLN A 32 20.46 -1.80 1.96
C GLN A 32 20.40 -1.80 0.42
N GLY A 33 20.99 -0.79 -0.21
CA GLY A 33 21.17 -0.74 -1.67
C GLY A 33 21.96 -1.91 -2.21
N LEU A 34 23.03 -2.30 -1.53
CA LEU A 34 23.84 -3.46 -1.90
C LEU A 34 23.05 -4.78 -1.84
N ILE A 35 22.23 -4.97 -0.81
CA ILE A 35 21.39 -6.16 -0.68
C ILE A 35 20.37 -6.22 -1.83
N VAL A 36 19.69 -5.11 -2.12
CA VAL A 36 18.73 -5.02 -3.22
C VAL A 36 19.41 -5.29 -4.56
N GLU A 37 20.62 -4.72 -4.79
CA GLU A 37 21.41 -4.92 -6.00
C GLU A 37 21.79 -6.39 -6.19
N ILE A 38 22.28 -7.07 -5.15
CA ILE A 38 22.63 -8.49 -5.21
C ILE A 38 21.43 -9.36 -5.61
N ILE A 39 20.24 -9.08 -5.01
CA ILE A 39 19.03 -9.83 -5.35
C ILE A 39 18.61 -9.58 -6.80
N LEU A 40 18.63 -8.33 -7.24
CA LEU A 40 18.28 -7.95 -8.61
C LEU A 40 19.31 -8.51 -9.62
N ALA A 41 20.60 -8.45 -9.29
CA ALA A 41 21.66 -9.00 -10.13
C ALA A 41 21.56 -10.53 -10.27
N ALA A 42 21.25 -11.24 -9.18
CA ALA A 42 21.02 -12.69 -9.23
C ALA A 42 19.82 -13.04 -10.12
N ALA A 43 18.69 -12.33 -9.96
CA ALA A 43 17.51 -12.52 -10.80
C ALA A 43 17.81 -12.19 -12.29
N GLY A 44 18.51 -11.09 -12.54
CA GLY A 44 18.92 -10.69 -13.89
C GLY A 44 19.87 -11.70 -14.55
N LEU A 45 20.81 -12.27 -13.78
CA LEU A 45 21.71 -13.32 -14.25
C LEU A 45 20.93 -14.58 -14.65
N LEU A 46 19.97 -15.01 -13.86
CA LEU A 46 19.09 -16.15 -14.20
C LEU A 46 18.34 -15.88 -15.50
N LEU A 47 17.67 -14.73 -15.62
CA LEU A 47 16.98 -14.35 -16.86
C LEU A 47 17.90 -14.29 -18.06
N PHE A 48 19.12 -13.78 -17.89
CA PHE A 48 20.13 -13.76 -18.96
C PHE A 48 20.52 -15.17 -19.42
N LEU A 49 20.74 -16.09 -18.48
CA LEU A 49 21.06 -17.49 -18.79
C LEU A 49 19.90 -18.17 -19.50
N ASP A 50 18.66 -17.93 -19.07
CA ASP A 50 17.46 -18.47 -19.70
C ASP A 50 17.28 -17.97 -21.14
N ILE A 51 17.49 -16.67 -21.38
CA ILE A 51 17.47 -16.07 -22.73
C ILE A 51 18.55 -16.70 -23.59
N ARG A 52 19.77 -16.87 -23.07
CA ARG A 52 20.89 -17.51 -23.80
C ARG A 52 20.59 -18.97 -24.15
N ALA A 53 20.03 -19.73 -23.22
CA ALA A 53 19.63 -21.11 -23.42
C ALA A 53 18.53 -21.25 -24.49
N CYS A 54 17.49 -20.44 -24.40
CA CYS A 54 16.40 -20.43 -25.39
C CYS A 54 16.88 -19.99 -26.77
N ALA A 55 17.75 -18.98 -26.85
CA ALA A 55 18.36 -18.55 -28.10
C ALA A 55 19.20 -19.68 -28.74
N TYR A 56 20.02 -20.37 -27.96
CA TYR A 56 20.81 -21.52 -28.43
C TYR A 56 19.90 -22.61 -29.04
N TRP A 57 18.80 -22.96 -28.36
CA TRP A 57 17.88 -23.98 -28.86
C TRP A 57 17.13 -23.53 -30.14
N ALA A 58 16.76 -22.26 -30.23
CA ALA A 58 16.13 -21.70 -31.40
C ALA A 58 17.04 -21.73 -32.63
N PHE A 59 18.36 -21.47 -32.46
CA PHE A 59 19.31 -21.45 -33.55
C PHE A 59 19.84 -22.85 -33.98
N THR A 60 19.79 -23.85 -33.07
CA THR A 60 20.27 -25.22 -33.38
C THR A 60 19.25 -26.08 -34.12
N GLY A 61 18.11 -25.53 -34.53
CA GLY A 61 17.11 -26.21 -35.38
C GLY A 61 16.20 -27.20 -34.65
N SER A 62 16.34 -27.35 -33.34
CA SER A 62 15.40 -28.13 -32.51
C SER A 62 14.19 -27.31 -32.08
N GLY A 63 14.00 -26.11 -32.65
CA GLY A 63 13.00 -25.12 -32.27
C GLY A 63 11.57 -25.62 -32.50
N SER A 64 11.02 -26.28 -31.50
CA SER A 64 9.58 -26.52 -31.38
C SER A 64 8.86 -25.19 -31.23
N MET A 65 7.64 -25.10 -31.75
CA MET A 65 6.72 -23.94 -31.55
C MET A 65 6.63 -23.55 -30.06
N ILE A 66 6.70 -24.54 -29.18
CA ILE A 66 6.73 -24.38 -27.70
C ILE A 66 7.97 -23.57 -27.28
N GLY A 67 9.16 -23.87 -27.81
CA GLY A 67 10.40 -23.15 -27.47
C GLY A 67 10.33 -21.65 -27.85
N THR A 68 9.71 -21.35 -28.98
CA THR A 68 9.49 -19.95 -29.42
C THR A 68 8.56 -19.19 -28.47
N ILE A 69 7.47 -19.82 -28.02
CA ILE A 69 6.53 -19.22 -27.03
C ILE A 69 7.27 -18.96 -25.69
N PHE A 70 8.07 -19.93 -25.23
CA PHE A 70 8.89 -19.76 -24.01
C PHE A 70 9.88 -18.60 -24.13
N MET A 71 10.52 -18.44 -25.27
CA MET A 71 11.44 -17.32 -25.51
C MET A 71 10.74 -15.97 -25.36
N TYR A 72 9.56 -15.80 -25.96
CA TYR A 72 8.79 -14.55 -25.82
C TYR A 72 8.33 -14.30 -24.39
N ALA A 73 7.95 -15.35 -23.65
CA ALA A 73 7.58 -15.25 -22.24
C ALA A 73 8.74 -14.77 -21.38
N ILE A 74 9.93 -15.32 -21.58
CA ILE A 74 11.15 -14.93 -20.84
C ILE A 74 11.57 -13.48 -21.18
N VAL A 75 11.46 -13.09 -22.45
CA VAL A 75 11.70 -11.69 -22.87
C VAL A 75 10.70 -10.75 -22.18
N GLY A 76 9.41 -11.12 -22.09
CA GLY A 76 8.43 -10.37 -21.34
C GLY A 76 8.79 -10.22 -19.86
N CYS A 77 9.24 -11.29 -19.21
CA CYS A 77 9.73 -11.25 -17.83
C CYS A 77 10.97 -10.34 -17.68
N ALA A 78 11.87 -10.36 -18.65
CA ALA A 78 13.06 -9.49 -18.64
C ALA A 78 12.70 -8.00 -18.77
N ILE A 79 11.66 -7.67 -19.55
CA ILE A 79 11.15 -6.29 -19.66
C ILE A 79 10.57 -5.83 -18.31
N VAL A 80 9.75 -6.67 -17.67
CA VAL A 80 9.19 -6.37 -16.34
C VAL A 80 10.33 -6.22 -15.30
N TRP A 81 11.31 -7.12 -15.32
CA TRP A 81 12.47 -7.04 -14.44
C TRP A 81 13.25 -5.72 -14.64
N ALA A 82 13.47 -5.30 -15.88
CA ALA A 82 14.13 -4.03 -16.16
C ALA A 82 13.36 -2.82 -15.61
N GLY A 83 12.03 -2.84 -15.67
CA GLY A 83 11.16 -1.87 -15.00
C GLY A 83 11.33 -1.89 -13.48
N VAL A 84 11.28 -3.08 -12.86
CA VAL A 84 11.45 -3.25 -11.41
C VAL A 84 12.78 -2.69 -10.93
N VAL A 85 13.87 -2.85 -11.68
CA VAL A 85 15.19 -2.27 -11.35
C VAL A 85 15.08 -0.74 -11.19
N LEU A 86 14.44 -0.04 -12.13
CA LEU A 86 14.27 1.42 -12.06
C LEU A 86 13.47 1.83 -10.81
N TYR A 87 12.34 1.16 -10.55
CA TYR A 87 11.49 1.47 -9.39
C TYR A 87 12.14 1.11 -8.06
N ALA A 88 12.90 0.02 -7.99
CA ALA A 88 13.55 -0.43 -6.75
C ALA A 88 14.53 0.61 -6.21
N PHE A 89 15.36 1.19 -7.07
CA PHE A 89 16.30 2.23 -6.65
C PHE A 89 15.62 3.56 -6.30
N ALA A 90 14.55 3.91 -6.99
CA ALA A 90 13.76 5.09 -6.67
C ALA A 90 13.03 4.94 -5.32
N MET A 91 12.40 3.79 -5.07
CA MET A 91 11.75 3.46 -3.80
C MET A 91 12.75 3.45 -2.64
N LEU A 92 13.91 2.84 -2.83
CA LEU A 92 14.97 2.78 -1.82
C LEU A 92 15.53 4.17 -1.46
N SER A 93 15.42 5.15 -2.36
CA SER A 93 15.86 6.52 -2.07
C SER A 93 14.89 7.30 -1.18
N ARG A 94 13.65 6.84 -1.03
CA ARG A 94 12.59 7.56 -0.35
C ARG A 94 12.04 6.83 0.88
N TYR A 95 12.09 5.50 0.89
CA TYR A 95 11.49 4.67 1.93
C TYR A 95 12.53 3.78 2.60
N ASP A 96 12.63 3.88 3.93
CA ASP A 96 13.45 3.00 4.78
C ASP A 96 12.67 1.72 5.12
N ASP A 97 12.55 0.83 4.12
CA ASP A 97 11.84 -0.43 4.25
C ASP A 97 12.76 -1.63 4.01
N LYS A 98 12.37 -2.83 4.48
CA LYS A 98 13.15 -4.04 4.23
C LYS A 98 13.27 -4.32 2.73
N ALA A 99 14.44 -4.78 2.26
CA ALA A 99 14.75 -5.01 0.85
C ALA A 99 13.66 -5.78 0.08
N LEU A 100 13.12 -6.87 0.65
CA LEU A 100 12.04 -7.66 0.02
C LEU A 100 10.72 -6.89 -0.10
N ARG A 101 10.42 -6.00 0.84
CA ARG A 101 9.22 -5.15 0.77
C ARG A 101 9.36 -4.10 -0.33
N ILE A 102 10.56 -3.52 -0.45
CA ILE A 102 10.89 -2.59 -1.53
C ILE A 102 10.72 -3.26 -2.89
N LEU A 103 11.28 -4.46 -3.08
CA LEU A 103 11.16 -5.22 -4.33
C LEU A 103 9.70 -5.55 -4.68
N LYS A 104 8.92 -6.01 -3.69
CA LYS A 104 7.49 -6.29 -3.89
C LYS A 104 6.72 -5.03 -4.29
N ASN A 105 6.94 -3.92 -3.58
CA ASN A 105 6.27 -2.66 -3.87
C ASN A 105 6.70 -2.10 -5.23
N SER A 106 7.97 -2.24 -5.60
CA SER A 106 8.49 -1.84 -6.92
C SER A 106 7.85 -2.63 -8.06
N LEU A 107 7.63 -3.93 -7.86
CA LEU A 107 6.93 -4.77 -8.84
C LEU A 107 5.45 -4.32 -9.00
N ILE A 108 4.75 -4.10 -7.90
CA ILE A 108 3.37 -3.63 -7.92
C ILE A 108 3.29 -2.27 -8.62
N LEU A 109 4.21 -1.36 -8.31
CA LEU A 109 4.24 -0.02 -8.89
C LEU A 109 4.55 -0.05 -10.40
N CYS A 110 5.49 -0.89 -10.81
CA CYS A 110 5.86 -1.12 -12.21
C CYS A 110 4.64 -1.58 -13.03
N VAL A 111 3.86 -2.53 -12.50
CA VAL A 111 2.67 -3.07 -13.18
C VAL A 111 1.49 -2.09 -13.11
N HIS A 112 1.31 -1.38 -11.99
CA HIS A 112 0.20 -0.44 -11.83
C HIS A 112 0.34 0.80 -12.72
N HIS A 113 1.58 1.28 -12.93
CA HIS A 113 1.88 2.45 -13.75
C HIS A 113 2.56 2.08 -15.08
N LEU A 114 2.07 1.03 -15.77
CA LEU A 114 2.64 0.54 -17.03
C LEU A 114 2.95 1.64 -18.07
N PRO A 115 2.05 2.59 -18.38
CA PRO A 115 2.37 3.61 -19.40
C PRO A 115 3.54 4.49 -19.01
N GLN A 116 3.65 4.89 -17.74
CA GLN A 116 4.78 5.68 -17.23
C GLN A 116 6.07 4.85 -17.23
N THR A 117 5.97 3.57 -16.86
CA THR A 117 7.09 2.62 -16.89
C THR A 117 7.67 2.48 -18.29
N ILE A 118 6.82 2.34 -19.31
CA ILE A 118 7.25 2.23 -20.71
C ILE A 118 7.97 3.51 -21.14
N VAL A 119 7.44 4.69 -20.82
CA VAL A 119 8.09 5.97 -21.14
C VAL A 119 9.46 6.08 -20.48
N MET A 120 9.57 5.73 -19.19
CA MET A 120 10.86 5.71 -18.46
C MET A 120 11.84 4.73 -19.07
N MET A 121 11.40 3.53 -19.41
CA MET A 121 12.27 2.52 -20.05
C MET A 121 12.77 3.00 -21.41
N ILE A 122 11.92 3.57 -22.25
CA ILE A 122 12.34 4.12 -23.55
C ILE A 122 13.32 5.25 -23.35
N ALA A 123 13.08 6.16 -22.40
CA ALA A 123 13.99 7.26 -22.12
C ALA A 123 15.36 6.74 -21.60
N THR A 124 15.35 5.89 -20.59
CA THR A 124 16.57 5.38 -19.94
C THR A 124 17.39 4.50 -20.88
N TYR A 125 16.78 3.45 -21.43
CA TYR A 125 17.51 2.50 -22.27
C TYR A 125 17.79 3.07 -23.68
N GLY A 126 16.89 3.88 -24.23
CA GLY A 126 17.08 4.55 -25.52
C GLY A 126 18.24 5.54 -25.48
N LEU A 127 18.32 6.37 -24.44
CA LEU A 127 19.45 7.29 -24.24
C LEU A 127 20.77 6.57 -23.97
N MET A 128 20.74 5.46 -23.22
CA MET A 128 21.91 4.61 -22.98
C MET A 128 22.43 3.97 -24.26
N ILE A 129 21.56 3.44 -25.13
CA ILE A 129 21.92 2.88 -26.44
C ILE A 129 22.52 3.96 -27.33
N PHE A 130 21.91 5.16 -27.36
CA PHE A 130 22.43 6.29 -28.11
C PHE A 130 23.84 6.70 -27.66
N SER A 131 24.08 6.71 -26.35
CA SER A 131 25.38 7.07 -25.76
C SER A 131 26.46 6.02 -26.02
N TYR A 132 26.06 4.75 -26.25
CA TYR A 132 27.03 3.71 -26.61
C TYR A 132 27.82 4.02 -27.89
N GLN A 133 27.20 4.73 -28.84
CA GLN A 133 27.83 5.15 -30.09
C GLN A 133 28.87 6.28 -29.88
N TYR A 134 28.66 7.12 -28.84
CA TYR A 134 29.50 8.27 -28.55
C TYR A 134 29.91 8.27 -27.08
N PHE A 135 31.11 7.76 -26.77
CA PHE A 135 31.58 7.64 -25.37
C PHE A 135 31.48 8.96 -24.57
N THR A 136 31.78 10.10 -25.23
CA THR A 136 31.71 11.44 -24.61
C THR A 136 30.25 11.81 -24.22
N ALA A 137 29.26 11.23 -24.89
CA ALA A 137 27.86 11.52 -24.60
C ALA A 137 27.38 11.01 -23.22
N TYR A 138 28.05 10.00 -22.64
CA TYR A 138 27.73 9.48 -21.31
C TYR A 138 27.74 10.56 -20.22
N ILE A 139 28.65 11.54 -20.31
CA ILE A 139 28.78 12.63 -19.34
C ILE A 139 27.47 13.44 -19.25
N ILE A 140 26.78 13.63 -20.38
CA ILE A 140 25.52 14.40 -20.45
C ILE A 140 24.32 13.47 -20.26
N THR A 141 24.37 12.25 -20.81
CA THR A 141 23.24 11.31 -20.79
C THR A 141 22.90 10.82 -19.39
N ILE A 142 23.90 10.51 -18.56
CA ILE A 142 23.66 10.00 -17.21
C ILE A 142 22.86 11.00 -16.35
N PRO A 143 23.27 12.29 -16.22
CA PRO A 143 22.50 13.27 -15.50
C PRO A 143 21.11 13.52 -16.11
N LEU A 144 20.99 13.48 -17.43
CA LEU A 144 19.73 13.72 -18.13
C LEU A 144 18.72 12.60 -17.86
N VAL A 145 19.15 11.33 -17.93
CA VAL A 145 18.31 10.17 -17.59
C VAL A 145 17.85 10.26 -16.14
N LEU A 146 18.77 10.50 -15.20
CA LEU A 146 18.43 10.64 -13.79
C LEU A 146 17.44 11.77 -13.54
N TYR A 147 17.54 12.87 -14.26
CA TYR A 147 16.61 13.99 -14.15
C TYR A 147 15.20 13.63 -14.66
N ILE A 148 15.12 13.01 -15.85
CA ILE A 148 13.85 12.56 -16.45
C ILE A 148 13.15 11.54 -15.53
N ASP A 149 13.89 10.53 -15.10
CA ASP A 149 13.36 9.49 -14.21
C ASP A 149 12.91 10.08 -12.87
N SER A 150 13.70 10.99 -12.27
CA SER A 150 13.33 11.69 -11.03
C SER A 150 12.07 12.53 -11.18
N PHE A 151 11.88 13.17 -12.33
CA PHE A 151 10.66 13.94 -12.62
C PHE A 151 9.42 13.05 -12.69
N ILE A 152 9.51 11.92 -13.38
CA ILE A 152 8.41 10.96 -13.50
C ILE A 152 8.12 10.32 -12.12
N PHE A 153 9.14 9.91 -11.38
CA PHE A 153 8.97 9.37 -10.03
C PHE A 153 8.35 10.36 -9.05
N THR A 154 8.73 11.64 -9.10
CA THR A 154 8.12 12.66 -8.26
C THR A 154 6.62 12.78 -8.51
N ARG A 155 6.18 12.68 -9.76
CA ARG A 155 4.75 12.66 -10.11
C ARG A 155 4.04 11.41 -9.60
N ILE A 156 4.64 10.24 -9.79
CA ILE A 156 4.07 8.96 -9.33
C ILE A 156 3.93 8.96 -7.81
N PHE A 157 4.98 9.35 -7.09
CA PHE A 157 4.95 9.36 -5.62
C PHE A 157 3.97 10.39 -5.06
N LYS A 158 3.85 11.56 -5.68
CA LYS A 158 2.83 12.55 -5.28
C LYS A 158 1.41 12.01 -5.48
N SER A 159 1.16 11.29 -6.56
CA SER A 159 -0.13 10.64 -6.81
C SER A 159 -0.45 9.57 -5.77
N LEU A 160 0.55 8.75 -5.40
CA LEU A 160 0.40 7.72 -4.36
C LEU A 160 0.16 8.32 -2.96
N GLU A 161 0.88 9.39 -2.63
CA GLU A 161 0.75 10.11 -1.36
C GLU A 161 -0.68 10.66 -1.20
N ASN A 162 -1.18 11.36 -2.22
CA ASN A 162 -2.57 11.85 -2.25
C ASN A 162 -3.61 10.72 -2.12
N THR A 163 -3.40 9.61 -2.81
CA THR A 163 -4.32 8.45 -2.74
C THR A 163 -4.28 7.79 -1.35
N ASN A 164 -3.12 7.72 -0.71
CA ASN A 164 -2.99 7.17 0.63
C ASN A 164 -3.61 8.10 1.68
N GLU A 165 -3.48 9.42 1.52
CA GLU A 165 -4.14 10.40 2.39
C GLU A 165 -5.67 10.32 2.27
N GLN A 166 -6.21 10.20 1.05
CA GLN A 166 -7.65 10.00 0.84
C GLN A 166 -8.15 8.73 1.50
N ARG A 167 -7.48 7.60 1.32
CA ARG A 167 -7.84 6.33 1.97
C ARG A 167 -7.75 6.40 3.50
N ALA A 168 -6.77 7.14 4.03
CA ALA A 168 -6.65 7.34 5.47
C ALA A 168 -7.80 8.21 6.03
N GLN A 169 -8.23 9.21 5.28
CA GLN A 169 -9.40 10.05 5.63
C GLN A 169 -10.69 9.23 5.58
N GLU A 170 -10.94 8.50 4.49
CA GLU A 170 -12.09 7.60 4.35
C GLU A 170 -12.17 6.57 5.49
N ALA A 171 -11.03 5.92 5.82
CA ALA A 171 -10.97 4.96 6.92
C ALA A 171 -11.19 5.62 8.31
N ALA A 172 -10.79 6.87 8.47
CA ALA A 172 -11.03 7.62 9.71
C ALA A 172 -12.51 8.06 9.84
N GLU A 173 -13.12 8.43 8.73
CA GLU A 173 -14.57 8.75 8.68
C GLU A 173 -15.43 7.51 8.92
N GLU A 174 -15.08 6.38 8.31
CA GLU A 174 -15.76 5.10 8.52
C GLU A 174 -15.68 4.65 9.99
N LYS A 175 -14.50 4.78 10.61
CA LYS A 175 -14.33 4.50 12.04
C LYS A 175 -15.17 5.42 12.94
N LYS A 176 -15.27 6.71 12.62
CA LYS A 176 -16.12 7.65 13.35
C LYS A 176 -17.60 7.34 13.19
N ALA A 177 -18.03 6.99 11.98
CA ALA A 177 -19.39 6.57 11.71
C ALA A 177 -19.76 5.28 12.46
N ALA A 178 -18.87 4.29 12.46
CA ALA A 178 -19.06 3.04 13.20
C ALA A 178 -19.11 3.27 14.72
N ALA A 179 -18.25 4.14 15.25
CA ALA A 179 -18.28 4.51 16.68
C ALA A 179 -19.56 5.22 17.07
N GLY A 180 -20.05 6.17 16.25
CA GLY A 180 -21.31 6.86 16.48
C GLY A 180 -22.54 5.92 16.41
N LEU A 181 -22.50 4.93 15.51
CA LEU A 181 -23.55 3.90 15.44
C LEU A 181 -23.54 2.98 16.66
N ALA A 182 -22.35 2.59 17.14
CA ALA A 182 -22.20 1.78 18.34
C ALA A 182 -22.68 2.52 19.60
N GLU A 183 -22.40 3.82 19.70
CA GLU A 183 -22.87 4.67 20.81
C GLU A 183 -24.39 4.83 20.78
N LYS A 184 -24.98 5.03 19.61
CA LYS A 184 -26.45 5.10 19.44
C LYS A 184 -27.13 3.78 19.82
N ASN A 185 -26.62 2.64 19.36
CA ASN A 185 -27.14 1.33 19.70
C ASN A 185 -27.00 1.02 21.21
N ALA A 186 -25.93 1.46 21.84
CA ALA A 186 -25.75 1.33 23.29
C ALA A 186 -26.76 2.18 24.07
N ALA A 187 -27.02 3.41 23.62
CA ALA A 187 -28.02 4.28 24.22
C ALA A 187 -29.46 3.72 24.06
N GLU A 188 -29.77 3.15 22.90
CA GLU A 188 -31.05 2.52 22.59
C GLU A 188 -31.31 1.29 23.48
N ASN A 189 -30.28 0.41 23.60
CA ASN A 189 -30.34 -0.75 24.52
C ASN A 189 -30.48 -0.36 26.00
N ILE A 190 -29.83 0.71 26.43
CA ILE A 190 -30.00 1.21 27.81
C ILE A 190 -31.43 1.70 28.02
N THR A 191 -31.98 2.42 27.06
CA THR A 191 -33.37 2.94 27.14
C THR A 191 -34.39 1.79 27.17
N GLU A 192 -34.19 0.76 26.36
CA GLU A 192 -35.05 -0.44 26.31
C GLU A 192 -35.02 -1.20 27.64
N ASN A 193 -33.80 -1.47 28.18
CA ASN A 193 -33.63 -2.10 29.48
C ASN A 193 -34.27 -1.30 30.65
N ILE A 194 -34.18 0.02 30.64
CA ILE A 194 -34.80 0.88 31.67
C ILE A 194 -36.33 0.79 31.56
N THR A 195 -36.86 0.79 30.34
CA THR A 195 -38.29 0.69 30.09
C THR A 195 -38.86 -0.67 30.54
N GLU A 196 -38.17 -1.79 30.22
CA GLU A 196 -38.54 -3.12 30.71
C GLU A 196 -38.54 -3.20 32.24
N ASN A 197 -37.46 -2.75 32.89
CA ASN A 197 -37.37 -2.75 34.35
C ASN A 197 -38.46 -1.88 35.03
N ILE A 198 -38.85 -0.75 34.43
CA ILE A 198 -39.93 0.10 34.95
C ILE A 198 -41.29 -0.61 34.81
N VAL A 199 -41.55 -1.23 33.66
CA VAL A 199 -42.80 -1.99 33.41
C VAL A 199 -42.92 -3.17 34.37
N GLU A 200 -41.83 -3.93 34.59
CA GLU A 200 -41.77 -5.06 35.50
C GLU A 200 -42.06 -4.63 36.96
N ASN A 201 -41.42 -3.58 37.45
CA ASN A 201 -41.66 -3.00 38.77
C ASN A 201 -43.07 -2.47 38.98
N ILE A 202 -43.68 -1.84 37.95
CA ILE A 202 -45.06 -1.35 38.03
C ILE A 202 -46.04 -2.54 38.07
N THR A 203 -45.80 -3.59 37.29
CA THR A 203 -46.66 -4.80 37.30
C THR A 203 -46.57 -5.55 38.62
N GLU A 204 -45.36 -5.74 39.19
CA GLU A 204 -45.21 -6.36 40.51
C GLU A 204 -45.91 -5.56 41.62
N ASN A 205 -45.70 -4.25 41.71
CA ASN A 205 -46.35 -3.39 42.69
C ASN A 205 -47.88 -3.32 42.53
N THR A 206 -48.41 -3.47 41.31
CA THR A 206 -49.85 -3.46 41.06
C THR A 206 -50.46 -4.79 41.49
N VAL A 207 -49.79 -5.92 41.28
CA VAL A 207 -50.22 -7.24 41.73
C VAL A 207 -50.21 -7.34 43.26
N GLU A 208 -49.16 -6.82 43.91
CA GLU A 208 -49.03 -6.83 45.38
C GLU A 208 -50.14 -5.97 46.06
N ASN A 209 -50.43 -4.79 45.49
CA ASN A 209 -51.55 -3.94 45.99
C ASN A 209 -52.90 -4.52 45.72
N THR A 210 -53.18 -5.26 44.67
CA THR A 210 -54.46 -5.94 44.43
C THR A 210 -54.63 -7.16 45.35
N ALA A 211 -53.58 -7.92 45.64
CA ALA A 211 -53.64 -9.02 46.61
C ALA A 211 -53.89 -8.57 48.06
N GLY A 212 -53.39 -7.37 48.44
CA GLY A 212 -53.61 -6.78 49.78
C GLY A 212 -55.04 -6.20 50.02
N ILE A 213 -55.85 -6.04 48.98
CA ILE A 213 -57.22 -5.53 49.08
C ILE A 213 -58.27 -6.68 49.26
N GLU A 214 -57.99 -7.91 48.88
CA GLU A 214 -58.90 -9.05 49.05
C GLU A 214 -58.93 -9.61 50.46
N ASP A 215 -57.94 -9.28 51.34
CA ASP A 215 -57.92 -9.83 52.72
C ASP A 215 -58.53 -8.93 53.78
N THR A 216 -59.21 -7.83 53.42
CA THR A 216 -59.79 -6.89 54.41
C THR A 216 -61.33 -6.80 54.42
N ASP A 217 -62.06 -7.67 53.78
CA ASP A 217 -63.50 -7.66 53.86
C ASP A 217 -64.07 -9.02 54.34
N PHE A 218 -64.37 -9.11 55.54
CA PHE A 218 -65.43 -9.93 56.15
C PHE A 218 -65.10 -10.39 57.58
N THR A 219 -65.31 -9.48 58.58
CA THR A 219 -65.74 -9.94 59.89
C THR A 219 -66.91 -9.05 60.31
N GLY A 220 -68.11 -9.49 59.88
CA GLY A 220 -69.32 -9.02 60.43
C GLY A 220 -69.49 -9.50 61.87
N ASP A 221 -69.54 -8.57 62.77
CA ASP A 221 -69.98 -8.85 64.16
C ASP A 221 -71.46 -8.64 64.25
N ASP A 222 -72.18 -9.76 64.39
CA ASP A 222 -73.56 -9.85 64.74
C ASP A 222 -73.65 -10.03 66.23
N SER A 223 -74.15 -9.01 66.96
CA SER A 223 -74.60 -9.19 68.31
C SER A 223 -75.85 -8.29 68.55
N THR A 224 -76.98 -8.89 68.28
CA THR A 224 -78.23 -8.62 68.96
C THR A 224 -78.11 -8.84 70.46
N ASP A 225 -78.54 -7.95 71.33
CA ASP A 225 -79.58 -8.24 72.25
C ASP A 225 -79.93 -7.05 73.19
N LYS A 226 -81.22 -6.77 73.24
CA LYS A 226 -82.10 -6.63 74.37
C LYS A 226 -81.71 -5.76 75.59
N ASN A 227 -82.32 -4.70 75.77
CA ASN A 227 -83.41 -4.32 76.72
C ASN A 227 -83.68 -2.83 76.68
#